data_9498a73841804fbef79f9ebca0f4921f
#
_entry.id   9498a73841804fbef79f9ebca0f4921f
#
_cell.length_a   1.000
_cell.length_b   1.000
_cell.length_c   1.000
_cell.angle_alpha   90.00
_cell.angle_beta   90.00
_cell.angle_gamma   90.00
#
_symmetry.space_group_name_H-M   'P 1'
#
loop_
_entity.id
_entity.type
_entity.pdbx_description
1 polymer ?
#
loop_
_entity_poly.entity_id
_entity_poly.type
_entity_poly.pdbx_seq_one_letter_code
_entity_poly.pdbx_strand_id
1 'polypeptide(L)'
;MNELDKNNFNNLEFGDIIKINFSPSKGHEQRGYRPGLVISDPITQKELNGIVTVVPITNSTSTFFTRVNLDEYNIETKGDILMDQIKVLDLSERQFEFIEKAPKEVLSKCNVIFNAIYEKMLNS
;
A
#
# COMPACT_ATOMS: atom_id res chain seq x y z
N MET A 1 7.74 5.36 -27.06
CA MET A 1 7.93 4.46 -25.92
C MET A 1 6.59 4.22 -25.24
N ASN A 2 6.25 2.99 -25.00
CA ASN A 2 4.98 2.65 -24.37
C ASN A 2 5.14 2.56 -22.87
N GLU A 3 4.32 3.31 -22.15
CA GLU A 3 4.23 3.16 -20.71
C GLU A 3 3.41 1.91 -20.38
N LEU A 4 3.76 1.25 -19.29
CA LEU A 4 2.98 0.14 -18.80
C LEU A 4 1.62 0.65 -18.31
N ASP A 5 0.56 -0.09 -18.60
CA ASP A 5 -0.77 0.23 -18.08
C ASP A 5 -0.84 -0.14 -16.60
N LYS A 6 -0.79 0.88 -15.75
CA LYS A 6 -0.84 0.71 -14.30
C LYS A 6 -2.22 0.37 -13.77
N ASN A 7 -3.24 0.38 -14.63
CA ASN A 7 -4.57 -0.11 -14.26
C ASN A 7 -4.71 -1.62 -14.52
N ASN A 8 -3.64 -2.25 -14.94
CA ASN A 8 -3.51 -3.70 -14.97
C ASN A 8 -2.70 -4.12 -13.74
N PHE A 9 -3.27 -4.97 -12.87
CA PHE A 9 -2.61 -5.37 -11.63
C PHE A 9 -1.25 -6.03 -11.85
N ASN A 10 -1.02 -6.65 -13.01
CA ASN A 10 0.27 -7.26 -13.34
C ASN A 10 1.41 -6.24 -13.42
N ASN A 11 1.09 -4.96 -13.60
CA ASN A 11 2.08 -3.90 -13.79
C ASN A 11 2.28 -3.05 -12.53
N LEU A 12 1.57 -3.34 -11.45
CA LEU A 12 1.76 -2.63 -10.18
C LEU A 12 3.05 -3.08 -9.53
N GLU A 13 3.82 -2.12 -9.03
CA GLU A 13 5.12 -2.35 -8.42
C GLU A 13 5.12 -1.94 -6.96
N PHE A 14 6.07 -2.47 -6.20
CA PHE A 14 6.36 -2.00 -4.85
C PHE A 14 6.50 -0.47 -4.87
N GLY A 15 5.74 0.20 -4.01
CA GLY A 15 5.79 1.65 -3.90
C GLY A 15 4.72 2.38 -4.71
N ASP A 16 3.94 1.70 -5.54
CA ASP A 16 2.83 2.33 -6.23
C ASP A 16 1.70 2.65 -5.25
N ILE A 17 1.11 3.83 -5.41
CA ILE A 17 -0.08 4.22 -4.64
C ILE A 17 -1.28 4.04 -5.57
N ILE A 18 -2.26 3.29 -5.09
CA ILE A 18 -3.51 3.05 -5.81
C ILE A 18 -4.69 3.45 -4.94
N LYS A 19 -5.82 3.69 -5.57
CA LYS A 19 -7.09 3.89 -4.87
C LYS A 19 -7.91 2.63 -5.04
N ILE A 20 -8.39 2.07 -3.93
CA ILE A 20 -9.04 0.76 -3.94
C ILE A 20 -10.05 0.69 -2.80
N ASN A 21 -11.06 -0.16 -2.97
CA ASN A 21 -12.05 -0.42 -1.93
C ASN A 21 -11.52 -1.46 -0.96
N PHE A 22 -11.33 -1.06 0.30
CA PHE A 22 -10.87 -1.94 1.37
C PHE A 22 -11.99 -2.70 2.07
N SER A 23 -13.25 -2.42 1.73
CA SER A 23 -14.38 -3.14 2.30
C SER A 23 -14.48 -4.56 1.71
N PRO A 24 -14.97 -5.56 2.47
CA PRO A 24 -15.42 -5.45 3.85
C PRO A 24 -14.26 -5.44 4.86
N SER A 25 -14.44 -4.69 5.95
CA SER A 25 -13.47 -4.60 7.05
C SER A 25 -14.22 -4.65 8.37
N LYS A 26 -13.51 -5.00 9.45
CA LYS A 26 -14.10 -5.13 10.78
C LYS A 26 -13.35 -4.28 11.80
N GLY A 27 -14.08 -3.79 12.80
CA GLY A 27 -13.51 -3.06 13.92
C GLY A 27 -12.79 -1.79 13.50
N HIS A 28 -11.53 -1.65 13.89
CA HIS A 28 -10.71 -0.47 13.62
C HIS A 28 -10.01 -0.50 12.25
N GLU A 29 -10.23 -1.55 11.44
CA GLU A 29 -9.63 -1.64 10.14
C GLU A 29 -10.18 -0.57 9.21
N GLN A 30 -9.33 -0.03 8.34
CA GLN A 30 -9.76 0.92 7.31
C GLN A 30 -10.71 0.24 6.33
N ARG A 31 -11.72 0.99 5.91
CA ARG A 31 -12.74 0.51 4.98
C ARG A 31 -13.10 1.61 3.98
N GLY A 32 -13.79 1.22 2.93
CA GLY A 32 -14.23 2.13 1.88
C GLY A 32 -13.16 2.33 0.82
N TYR A 33 -13.46 3.21 -0.13
CA TYR A 33 -12.61 3.49 -1.29
C TYR A 33 -11.54 4.52 -0.89
N ARG A 34 -10.32 4.08 -0.74
CA ARG A 34 -9.22 4.88 -0.17
C ARG A 34 -7.90 4.60 -0.86
N PRO A 35 -6.92 5.52 -0.75
CA PRO A 35 -5.57 5.23 -1.20
C PRO A 35 -4.93 4.10 -0.42
N GLY A 36 -4.06 3.37 -1.08
CA GLY A 36 -3.24 2.33 -0.46
C GLY A 36 -1.89 2.23 -1.14
N LEU A 37 -0.90 1.80 -0.38
CA LEU A 37 0.47 1.60 -0.87
C LEU A 37 0.67 0.13 -1.22
N VAL A 38 1.04 -0.15 -2.47
CA VAL A 38 1.38 -1.51 -2.90
C VAL A 38 2.75 -1.88 -2.37
N ILE A 39 2.84 -3.02 -1.68
CA ILE A 39 4.11 -3.51 -1.15
C ILE A 39 4.49 -4.90 -1.66
N SER A 40 3.70 -5.50 -2.53
CA SER A 40 4.07 -6.71 -3.25
C SER A 40 4.73 -6.34 -4.59
N ASP A 41 5.27 -7.33 -5.26
CA ASP A 41 5.98 -7.16 -6.52
C ASP A 41 5.19 -7.75 -7.70
N PRO A 42 5.50 -7.34 -8.96
CA PRO A 42 4.77 -7.81 -10.13
C PRO A 42 4.83 -9.32 -10.34
N ILE A 43 5.95 -9.94 -10.00
CA ILE A 43 6.12 -11.39 -10.19
C ILE A 43 5.15 -12.16 -9.31
N THR A 44 5.09 -11.82 -8.02
CA THR A 44 4.18 -12.44 -7.06
C THR A 44 2.72 -12.22 -7.47
N GLN A 45 2.38 -10.99 -7.86
CA GLN A 45 1.02 -10.63 -8.29
C GLN A 45 0.56 -11.44 -9.49
N LYS A 46 1.45 -11.62 -10.45
CA LYS A 46 1.17 -12.39 -11.66
C LYS A 46 1.01 -13.88 -11.35
N GLU A 47 1.92 -14.44 -10.57
CA GLU A 47 1.86 -15.86 -10.17
C GLU A 47 0.61 -16.18 -9.36
N LEU A 48 0.15 -15.26 -8.52
CA LEU A 48 -1.04 -15.42 -7.70
C LEU A 48 -2.31 -14.88 -8.39
N ASN A 49 -2.23 -14.52 -9.66
CA ASN A 49 -3.34 -14.08 -10.50
C ASN A 49 -4.16 -12.94 -9.89
N GLY A 50 -3.47 -11.86 -9.48
CA GLY A 50 -4.11 -10.63 -9.02
C GLY A 50 -4.14 -10.43 -7.52
N ILE A 51 -3.50 -11.30 -6.75
CA ILE A 51 -3.36 -11.11 -5.30
C ILE A 51 -2.26 -10.07 -5.07
N VAL A 52 -2.61 -8.97 -4.43
CA VAL A 52 -1.72 -7.82 -4.18
C VAL A 52 -1.73 -7.49 -2.70
N THR A 53 -0.57 -7.21 -2.15
CA THR A 53 -0.45 -6.77 -0.76
C THR A 53 -0.45 -5.25 -0.73
N VAL A 54 -1.39 -4.67 0.01
CA VAL A 54 -1.64 -3.23 0.05
C VAL A 54 -1.76 -2.76 1.48
N VAL A 55 -1.21 -1.58 1.76
CA VAL A 55 -1.29 -0.94 3.07
C VAL A 55 -2.19 0.29 2.95
N PRO A 56 -3.28 0.40 3.72
CA PRO A 56 -4.18 1.53 3.59
C PRO A 56 -3.55 2.85 4.05
N ILE A 57 -4.03 3.94 3.46
CA ILE A 57 -3.62 5.31 3.77
C ILE A 57 -4.86 6.04 4.27
N THR A 58 -4.76 6.68 5.44
CA THR A 58 -5.87 7.39 6.07
C THR A 58 -5.62 8.89 6.10
N ASN A 59 -6.69 9.69 6.00
CA ASN A 59 -6.61 11.14 6.15
C ASN A 59 -6.37 11.58 7.60
N SER A 60 -6.69 10.72 8.57
CA SER A 60 -6.46 11.06 9.95
C SER A 60 -4.99 10.79 10.31
N THR A 61 -4.32 11.78 10.91
CA THR A 61 -2.90 11.69 11.25
C THR A 61 -2.71 11.38 12.73
N SER A 62 -1.59 10.74 13.03
CA SER A 62 -1.24 10.36 14.40
C SER A 62 0.28 10.25 14.50
N THR A 63 0.79 10.37 15.71
CA THR A 63 2.22 10.21 15.98
C THR A 63 2.60 8.76 16.33
N PHE A 64 1.68 7.81 16.16
CA PHE A 64 1.97 6.40 16.39
C PHE A 64 3.16 5.94 15.54
N PHE A 65 4.04 5.14 16.13
CA PHE A 65 5.28 4.72 15.46
C PHE A 65 5.04 3.87 14.20
N THR A 66 3.86 3.23 14.09
CA THR A 66 3.51 2.39 12.93
C THR A 66 3.05 3.19 11.71
N ARG A 67 2.98 4.50 11.82
CA ARG A 67 2.46 5.36 10.76
C ARG A 67 3.57 6.12 10.04
N VAL A 68 3.42 6.26 8.73
CA VAL A 68 4.31 7.08 7.90
C VAL A 68 3.47 8.20 7.28
N ASN A 69 3.77 9.45 7.64
CA ASN A 69 3.03 10.61 7.17
C ASN A 69 3.53 11.07 5.80
N LEU A 70 2.60 11.40 4.92
CA LEU A 70 2.87 11.83 3.55
C LEU A 70 2.80 13.34 3.33
N ASP A 71 2.33 14.10 4.33
CA ASP A 71 1.95 15.50 4.13
C ASP A 71 3.12 16.41 3.78
N GLU A 72 4.34 16.07 4.20
CA GLU A 72 5.53 16.89 3.92
C GLU A 72 6.10 16.66 2.51
N TYR A 73 5.61 15.65 1.79
CA TYR A 73 6.10 15.32 0.45
C TYR A 73 5.27 16.00 -0.63
N ASN A 74 5.92 16.34 -1.73
CA ASN A 74 5.25 16.99 -2.86
C ASN A 74 4.60 15.95 -3.77
N ILE A 75 3.59 15.27 -3.25
CA ILE A 75 2.77 14.29 -3.96
C ILE A 75 1.30 14.57 -3.73
N GLU A 76 0.46 13.97 -4.55
CA GLU A 76 -0.99 14.16 -4.46
C GLU A 76 -1.60 13.53 -3.21
N THR A 77 -1.14 12.34 -2.87
CA THR A 77 -1.68 11.57 -1.74
C THR A 77 -1.20 12.16 -0.41
N LYS A 78 -2.13 12.36 0.51
CA LYS A 78 -1.85 12.91 1.85
C LYS A 78 -2.32 11.95 2.93
N GLY A 79 -1.91 12.20 4.16
CA GLY A 79 -2.30 11.42 5.31
C GLY A 79 -1.23 10.42 5.74
N ASP A 80 -1.63 9.39 6.45
CA ASP A 80 -0.74 8.41 7.06
C ASP A 80 -0.88 7.03 6.42
N ILE A 81 0.25 6.42 6.10
CA ILE A 81 0.32 5.01 5.73
C ILE A 81 0.24 4.18 7.02
N LEU A 82 -0.69 3.23 7.07
CA LEU A 82 -0.96 2.42 8.27
C LEU A 82 -0.19 1.09 8.19
N MET A 83 1.08 1.11 8.55
CA MET A 83 1.95 -0.07 8.39
C MET A 83 1.55 -1.26 9.27
N ASP A 84 0.67 -1.06 10.26
CA ASP A 84 0.13 -2.14 11.07
C ASP A 84 -1.17 -2.75 10.50
N GLN A 85 -1.64 -2.27 9.34
CA GLN A 85 -2.87 -2.76 8.70
C GLN A 85 -2.62 -3.29 7.29
N ILE A 86 -1.65 -4.18 7.16
CA ILE A 86 -1.32 -4.79 5.87
C ILE A 86 -2.47 -5.69 5.43
N LYS A 87 -2.95 -5.50 4.19
CA LYS A 87 -4.05 -6.26 3.61
C LYS A 87 -3.59 -7.02 2.38
N VAL A 88 -4.07 -8.23 2.23
CA VAL A 88 -3.88 -9.02 1.01
C VAL A 88 -5.22 -9.04 0.28
N LEU A 89 -5.26 -8.45 -0.91
CA LEU A 89 -6.50 -8.23 -1.66
C LEU A 89 -6.41 -8.84 -3.06
N ASP A 90 -7.54 -9.32 -3.55
CA ASP A 90 -7.65 -9.86 -4.90
C ASP A 90 -8.11 -8.73 -5.84
N LEU A 91 -7.19 -8.19 -6.64
CA LEU A 91 -7.49 -7.11 -7.56
C LEU A 91 -8.16 -7.58 -8.85
N SER A 92 -8.25 -8.88 -9.08
CA SER A 92 -9.07 -9.41 -10.17
C SER A 92 -10.56 -9.23 -9.88
N GLU A 93 -10.93 -9.09 -8.60
CA GLU A 93 -12.30 -8.95 -8.13
C GLU A 93 -12.65 -7.54 -7.64
N ARG A 94 -11.68 -6.61 -7.66
CA ARG A 94 -11.86 -5.25 -7.14
C ARG A 94 -11.45 -4.23 -8.18
N GLN A 95 -12.21 -3.14 -8.27
CA GLN A 95 -11.81 -2.00 -9.07
C GLN A 95 -10.74 -1.23 -8.30
N PHE A 96 -9.74 -0.76 -9.02
CA PHE A 96 -8.68 0.06 -8.48
C PHE A 96 -8.22 1.08 -9.52
N GLU A 97 -7.53 2.11 -9.05
CA GLU A 97 -7.00 3.16 -9.91
C GLU A 97 -5.59 3.48 -9.46
N PHE A 98 -4.64 3.47 -10.39
CA PHE A 98 -3.27 3.92 -10.09
C PHE A 98 -3.27 5.44 -9.92
N ILE A 99 -2.61 5.91 -8.85
CA ILE A 99 -2.50 7.33 -8.56
C ILE A 99 -1.10 7.85 -8.88
N GLU A 100 -0.07 7.32 -8.22
CA GLU A 100 1.30 7.82 -8.33
C GLU A 100 2.28 6.87 -7.64
N LYS A 101 3.56 7.13 -7.81
CA LYS A 101 4.64 6.39 -7.14
C LYS A 101 5.01 7.11 -5.85
N ALA A 102 5.13 6.38 -4.75
CA ALA A 102 5.59 6.96 -3.49
C ALA A 102 7.08 7.33 -3.57
N PRO A 103 7.50 8.41 -2.89
CA PRO A 103 8.93 8.76 -2.83
C PRO A 103 9.77 7.68 -2.16
N LYS A 104 11.03 7.55 -2.58
CA LYS A 104 11.95 6.56 -2.01
C LYS A 104 12.12 6.72 -0.51
N GLU A 105 12.16 7.95 -0.01
CA GLU A 105 12.29 8.21 1.42
C GLU A 105 11.12 7.65 2.21
N VAL A 106 9.91 7.76 1.66
CA VAL A 106 8.70 7.16 2.26
C VAL A 106 8.84 5.65 2.34
N LEU A 107 9.29 5.02 1.26
CA LEU A 107 9.45 3.56 1.21
C LEU A 107 10.50 3.09 2.20
N SER A 108 11.58 3.87 2.38
CA SER A 108 12.60 3.56 3.39
C SER A 108 12.03 3.59 4.81
N LYS A 109 11.21 4.60 5.11
CA LYS A 109 10.53 4.70 6.41
C LYS A 109 9.57 3.53 6.62
N CYS A 110 8.82 3.15 5.60
CA CYS A 110 7.93 1.99 5.66
C CYS A 110 8.70 0.71 5.94
N ASN A 111 9.84 0.54 5.29
CA ASN A 111 10.68 -0.64 5.47
C ASN A 111 11.19 -0.77 6.91
N VAL A 112 11.62 0.34 7.51
CA VAL A 112 12.06 0.34 8.91
C VAL A 112 10.94 -0.12 9.84
N ILE A 113 9.73 0.40 9.64
CA ILE A 113 8.58 0.04 10.46
C ILE A 113 8.15 -1.41 10.22
N PHE A 114 8.14 -1.84 8.97
CA PHE A 114 7.83 -3.23 8.62
C PHE A 114 8.76 -4.19 9.37
N ASN A 115 10.06 -3.92 9.33
CA ASN A 115 11.05 -4.73 10.02
C ASN A 115 10.84 -4.73 11.53
N ALA A 116 10.49 -3.57 12.11
CA ALA A 116 10.24 -3.46 13.54
C ALA A 116 9.02 -4.28 13.97
N ILE A 117 7.95 -4.27 13.19
CA ILE A 117 6.73 -5.02 13.50
C ILE A 117 6.94 -6.52 13.35
N TYR A 118 7.67 -6.94 12.31
CA TYR A 118 7.80 -8.35 11.93
C TYR A 118 9.18 -8.93 12.22
N GLU A 119 9.93 -8.32 13.14
CA GLU A 119 11.29 -8.69 13.47
C GLU A 119 11.43 -10.18 13.85
N LYS A 120 10.52 -10.69 14.66
CA LYS A 120 10.58 -12.09 15.09
C LYS A 120 10.45 -13.06 13.93
N MET A 121 9.61 -12.75 12.98
CA MET A 121 9.44 -13.57 11.79
C MET A 121 10.72 -13.56 10.94
N LEU A 122 11.33 -12.39 10.78
CA LEU A 122 12.53 -12.23 9.97
C LEU A 122 13.76 -12.90 10.57
N ASN A 123 13.81 -13.02 11.90
CA ASN A 123 14.96 -13.54 12.64
C ASN A 123 14.73 -14.91 13.26
N SER A 124 13.62 -15.56 12.95
CA SER A 124 13.34 -16.91 13.46
C SER A 124 13.98 -18.00 12.62
#